data_757d49506d30035e66272a5ecc1b16d8
#
_entry.id   757d49506d30035e66272a5ecc1b16d8
#
_cell.length_a   1.000
_cell.length_b   1.000
_cell.length_c   1.000
_cell.angle_alpha   90.00
_cell.angle_beta   90.00
_cell.angle_gamma   90.00
#
_symmetry.space_group_name_H-M   'P 1'
#
loop_
_entity.id
_entity.type
_entity.pdbx_description
1 polymer ?
#
loop_
_entity_poly.entity_id
_entity_poly.type
_entity_poly.pdbx_seq_one_letter_code
_entity_poly.pdbx_strand_id
1 'polypeptide(L)'
;GQPAAVPEPEPIVVGESYTLEALGEERAVNVILPPDYSDQPDTSWPIVVQLDGGVDQDLFMGNGLEKWNRLWGRSQPAILVGIQTVDRQRELLPPTSIAGEKAEYPTAGESEAFRKWLADTVLPLLRERYRNDGTIILLGESAAGHFVVETWLERPDLFSGYAAISPSLQW
;
A
#
# COMPACT_ATOMS: atom_id res chain seq x y z
N GLY A 1 33.73 17.30 37.92
CA GLY A 1 32.28 17.27 37.90
C GLY A 1 31.77 15.92 37.40
N GLN A 2 30.60 15.53 37.82
CA GLN A 2 29.98 14.30 37.29
C GLN A 2 29.56 14.50 35.80
N PRO A 3 29.72 13.48 34.96
CA PRO A 3 29.21 13.56 33.59
C PRO A 3 27.69 13.70 33.57
N ALA A 4 27.16 14.41 32.58
CA ALA A 4 25.73 14.54 32.43
C ALA A 4 25.12 13.14 32.19
N ALA A 5 23.94 12.87 32.75
CA ALA A 5 23.23 11.62 32.50
C ALA A 5 22.83 11.53 31.02
N VAL A 6 23.01 10.34 30.43
CA VAL A 6 22.52 10.06 29.08
C VAL A 6 21.01 9.92 29.15
N PRO A 7 20.25 10.72 28.39
CA PRO A 7 18.80 10.61 28.40
C PRO A 7 18.32 9.28 27.81
N GLU A 8 17.21 8.76 28.30
CA GLU A 8 16.58 7.61 27.71
C GLU A 8 15.97 7.98 26.34
N PRO A 9 16.07 7.10 25.34
CA PRO A 9 15.48 7.36 24.05
C PRO A 9 13.95 7.23 24.11
N GLU A 10 13.29 7.96 23.24
CA GLU A 10 11.85 7.81 23.03
C GLU A 10 11.59 7.22 21.66
N PRO A 11 10.50 6.43 21.50
CA PRO A 11 10.16 5.87 20.20
C PRO A 11 9.75 6.95 19.21
N ILE A 12 10.11 6.72 17.94
CA ILE A 12 9.60 7.52 16.83
C ILE A 12 8.36 6.80 16.29
N VAL A 13 7.19 7.42 16.48
CA VAL A 13 5.92 6.86 16.02
C VAL A 13 5.62 7.43 14.64
N VAL A 14 5.51 6.55 13.62
CA VAL A 14 5.24 6.95 12.24
C VAL A 14 3.81 6.65 11.80
N GLY A 15 3.13 5.71 12.41
CA GLY A 15 1.78 5.31 12.00
C GLY A 15 1.20 4.18 12.84
N GLU A 16 0.18 3.54 12.26
CA GLU A 16 -0.55 2.44 12.86
C GLU A 16 -0.49 1.21 11.97
N SER A 17 -0.67 0.03 12.54
CA SER A 17 -0.69 -1.22 11.78
C SER A 17 -1.86 -2.10 12.20
N TYR A 18 -2.59 -2.60 11.20
CA TYR A 18 -3.62 -3.62 11.38
C TYR A 18 -3.05 -4.97 10.96
N THR A 19 -3.38 -6.02 11.68
CA THR A 19 -3.11 -7.40 11.26
C THR A 19 -4.41 -7.99 10.72
N LEU A 20 -4.43 -8.26 9.43
CA LEU A 20 -5.61 -8.81 8.74
C LEU A 20 -5.26 -10.12 8.05
N GLU A 21 -6.24 -11.02 7.97
CA GLU A 21 -6.10 -12.27 7.25
C GLU A 21 -6.55 -12.11 5.80
N ALA A 22 -5.74 -12.61 4.87
CA ALA A 22 -6.09 -12.75 3.46
C ALA A 22 -5.37 -13.96 2.88
N LEU A 23 -6.06 -14.74 2.07
CA LEU A 23 -5.52 -15.93 1.40
C LEU A 23 -4.89 -16.95 2.38
N GLY A 24 -5.50 -17.09 3.58
CA GLY A 24 -5.04 -18.00 4.61
C GLY A 24 -3.84 -17.55 5.42
N GLU A 25 -3.37 -16.31 5.26
CA GLU A 25 -2.20 -15.77 5.94
C GLU A 25 -2.50 -14.41 6.55
N GLU A 26 -1.91 -14.15 7.71
CA GLU A 26 -1.95 -12.82 8.31
C GLU A 26 -0.95 -11.90 7.62
N ARG A 27 -1.33 -10.61 7.49
CA ARG A 27 -0.47 -9.58 6.92
C ARG A 27 -0.75 -8.24 7.56
N ALA A 28 0.24 -7.36 7.49
CA ALA A 28 0.09 -6.00 7.97
C ALA A 28 -0.56 -5.11 6.93
N VAL A 29 -1.48 -4.27 7.40
CA VAL A 29 -1.98 -3.10 6.69
C VAL A 29 -1.53 -1.89 7.49
N ASN A 30 -0.56 -1.15 6.96
CA ASN A 30 0.13 -0.07 7.65
C ASN A 30 -0.43 1.28 7.20
N VAL A 31 -0.74 2.14 8.16
CA VAL A 31 -1.35 3.45 7.87
C VAL A 31 -0.46 4.55 8.43
N ILE A 32 -0.03 5.47 7.56
CA ILE A 32 0.70 6.68 7.93
C ILE A 32 -0.17 7.87 7.58
N LEU A 33 -0.55 8.63 8.60
CA LEU A 33 -1.44 9.79 8.46
C LEU A 33 -0.65 11.04 8.05
N PRO A 34 -1.31 11.99 7.34
CA PRO A 34 -0.68 13.29 7.10
C PRO A 34 -0.42 14.01 8.42
N PRO A 35 0.63 14.87 8.49
CA PRO A 35 1.03 15.52 9.73
C PRO A 35 -0.09 16.32 10.42
N ASP A 36 -0.97 16.92 9.62
CA ASP A 36 -2.04 17.78 10.13
C ASP A 36 -3.35 17.04 10.41
N TYR A 37 -3.35 15.72 10.32
CA TYR A 37 -4.57 14.92 10.47
C TYR A 37 -5.28 15.16 11.80
N SER A 38 -4.54 15.17 12.93
CA SER A 38 -5.12 15.38 14.25
C SER A 38 -5.52 16.82 14.49
N ASP A 39 -4.77 17.79 13.94
CA ASP A 39 -4.96 19.22 14.17
C ASP A 39 -6.08 19.80 13.31
N GLN A 40 -6.50 19.11 12.26
CA GLN A 40 -7.53 19.56 11.33
C GLN A 40 -8.68 18.56 11.25
N PRO A 41 -9.53 18.49 12.31
CA PRO A 41 -10.55 17.45 12.42
C PRO A 41 -11.65 17.52 11.35
N ASP A 42 -11.83 18.67 10.70
CA ASP A 42 -12.84 18.87 9.65
C ASP A 42 -12.28 18.69 8.23
N THR A 43 -10.99 18.41 8.11
CA THR A 43 -10.34 18.18 6.80
C THR A 43 -10.36 16.68 6.45
N SER A 44 -10.46 16.41 5.16
CA SER A 44 -10.34 15.06 4.61
C SER A 44 -9.22 15.03 3.56
N TRP A 45 -8.65 13.84 3.35
CA TRP A 45 -7.49 13.64 2.50
C TRP A 45 -7.71 12.49 1.52
N PRO A 46 -7.01 12.49 0.38
CA PRO A 46 -6.95 11.31 -0.47
C PRO A 46 -6.21 10.17 0.25
N ILE A 47 -6.52 8.95 -0.15
CA ILE A 47 -5.83 7.75 0.30
C ILE A 47 -4.97 7.22 -0.84
N VAL A 48 -3.70 6.87 -0.53
CA VAL A 48 -2.83 6.13 -1.45
C VAL A 48 -2.63 4.73 -0.87
N VAL A 49 -3.07 3.72 -1.59
CA VAL A 49 -2.87 2.31 -1.24
C VAL A 49 -1.65 1.81 -1.99
N GLN A 50 -0.58 1.55 -1.26
CA GLN A 50 0.71 1.10 -1.78
C GLN A 50 0.85 -0.41 -1.57
N LEU A 51 1.03 -1.15 -2.65
CA LEU A 51 1.35 -2.56 -2.62
C LEU A 51 2.83 -2.77 -2.24
N ASP A 52 3.19 -3.96 -1.77
CA ASP A 52 4.49 -4.22 -1.14
C ASP A 52 4.77 -3.22 -0.01
N GLY A 53 3.77 -2.93 0.78
CA GLY A 53 3.77 -1.86 1.78
C GLY A 53 4.07 -2.32 3.20
N GLY A 54 4.76 -3.44 3.40
CA GLY A 54 5.29 -3.85 4.69
C GLY A 54 6.40 -2.92 5.17
N VAL A 55 6.67 -2.92 6.48
CA VAL A 55 7.76 -2.12 7.05
C VAL A 55 9.13 -2.52 6.51
N ASP A 56 9.28 -3.78 6.10
CA ASP A 56 10.49 -4.33 5.48
C ASP A 56 10.43 -4.31 3.94
N GLN A 57 9.41 -3.70 3.39
CA GLN A 57 9.21 -3.52 1.95
C GLN A 57 9.30 -2.03 1.59
N ASP A 58 8.35 -1.52 0.80
CA ASP A 58 8.45 -0.17 0.21
C ASP A 58 7.72 0.92 1.00
N LEU A 59 7.18 0.62 2.19
CA LEU A 59 6.39 1.58 2.96
C LEU A 59 7.14 2.89 3.22
N PHE A 60 8.37 2.79 3.73
CA PHE A 60 9.14 3.98 4.11
C PHE A 60 9.68 4.74 2.90
N MET A 61 9.97 4.04 1.81
CA MET A 61 10.33 4.69 0.55
C MET A 61 9.15 5.50 0.01
N GLY A 62 7.95 4.92 -0.03
CA GLY A 62 6.73 5.61 -0.46
C GLY A 62 6.41 6.82 0.41
N ASN A 63 6.51 6.67 1.72
CA ASN A 63 6.32 7.76 2.67
C ASN A 63 7.35 8.87 2.47
N GLY A 64 8.62 8.52 2.26
CA GLY A 64 9.70 9.46 2.00
C GLY A 64 9.52 10.25 0.71
N LEU A 65 9.14 9.56 -0.37
CA LEU A 65 8.85 10.21 -1.66
C LEU A 65 7.66 11.17 -1.58
N GLU A 66 6.61 10.79 -0.88
CA GLU A 66 5.45 11.65 -0.65
C GLU A 66 5.85 12.93 0.08
N LYS A 67 6.61 12.82 1.17
CA LYS A 67 7.08 13.95 1.95
C LYS A 67 8.03 14.85 1.16
N TRP A 68 8.93 14.25 0.38
CA TRP A 68 9.84 14.98 -0.50
C TRP A 68 9.09 15.80 -1.55
N ASN A 69 8.12 15.17 -2.23
CA ASN A 69 7.31 15.84 -3.24
C ASN A 69 6.46 16.96 -2.65
N ARG A 70 5.91 16.75 -1.45
CA ARG A 70 5.14 17.78 -0.75
C ARG A 70 6.01 18.98 -0.36
N LEU A 71 7.24 18.75 0.11
CA LEU A 71 8.19 19.81 0.43
C LEU A 71 8.41 20.75 -0.75
N TRP A 72 8.41 20.20 -1.96
CA TRP A 72 8.60 20.96 -3.20
C TRP A 72 7.28 21.38 -3.86
N GLY A 73 6.16 21.20 -3.19
CA GLY A 73 4.83 21.55 -3.71
C GLY A 73 4.36 20.70 -4.89
N ARG A 74 4.90 19.49 -5.06
CA ARG A 74 4.59 18.59 -6.19
C ARG A 74 3.44 17.64 -5.92
N SER A 75 3.07 17.47 -4.68
CA SER A 75 1.95 16.60 -4.27
C SER A 75 1.21 17.17 -3.09
N GLN A 76 -0.03 16.74 -2.94
CA GLN A 76 -0.84 17.03 -1.76
C GLN A 76 -0.58 15.98 -0.68
N PRO A 77 -0.75 16.32 0.62
CA PRO A 77 -0.73 15.34 1.69
C PRO A 77 -1.80 14.27 1.47
N ALA A 78 -1.46 13.03 1.80
CA ALA A 78 -2.37 11.89 1.67
C ALA A 78 -2.26 10.97 2.88
N ILE A 79 -3.29 10.16 3.09
CA ILE A 79 -3.23 9.02 3.99
C ILE A 79 -2.53 7.90 3.21
N LEU A 80 -1.35 7.47 3.65
CA LEU A 80 -0.61 6.39 3.02
C LEU A 80 -0.98 5.07 3.68
N VAL A 81 -1.41 4.10 2.88
CA VAL A 81 -1.77 2.76 3.33
C VAL A 81 -0.88 1.75 2.63
N GLY A 82 0.02 1.11 3.38
CA GLY A 82 0.90 0.08 2.87
C GLY A 82 0.33 -1.31 3.10
N ILE A 83 0.10 -2.05 2.04
CA ILE A 83 -0.37 -3.43 2.09
C ILE A 83 0.83 -4.37 2.01
N GLN A 84 1.12 -5.08 3.09
CA GLN A 84 2.17 -6.08 3.08
C GLN A 84 1.80 -7.23 2.15
N THR A 85 2.70 -7.64 1.29
CA THR A 85 2.60 -8.89 0.54
C THR A 85 3.41 -9.98 1.26
N VAL A 86 2.86 -11.19 1.32
CA VAL A 86 3.52 -12.35 1.94
C VAL A 86 4.13 -13.25 0.86
N ASP A 87 3.34 -13.65 -0.12
CA ASP A 87 3.81 -14.29 -1.34
C ASP A 87 3.36 -13.41 -2.51
N ARG A 88 4.23 -12.47 -2.91
CA ARG A 88 3.87 -11.45 -3.90
C ARG A 88 3.57 -12.02 -5.29
N GLN A 89 4.17 -13.13 -5.68
CA GLN A 89 3.86 -13.80 -6.95
C GLN A 89 2.42 -14.33 -6.95
N ARG A 90 2.04 -15.02 -5.88
CA ARG A 90 0.69 -15.56 -5.71
C ARG A 90 -0.37 -14.47 -5.68
N GLU A 91 -0.10 -13.42 -4.92
CA GLU A 91 -1.06 -12.36 -4.63
C GLU A 91 -1.20 -11.32 -5.75
N LEU A 92 -0.12 -11.07 -6.50
CA LEU A 92 -0.07 -9.97 -7.46
C LEU A 92 -0.19 -10.41 -8.92
N LEU A 93 -0.01 -11.70 -9.21
CA LEU A 93 0.01 -12.20 -10.57
C LEU A 93 -1.19 -13.11 -10.86
N PRO A 94 -1.72 -13.07 -12.11
CA PRO A 94 -2.79 -13.95 -12.54
C PRO A 94 -2.27 -15.38 -12.80
N PRO A 95 -3.17 -16.36 -12.93
CA PRO A 95 -2.76 -17.69 -13.35
C PRO A 95 -2.20 -17.67 -14.77
N THR A 96 -1.26 -18.59 -15.05
CA THR A 96 -0.70 -18.78 -16.38
C THR A 96 -0.76 -20.26 -16.78
N SER A 97 -0.97 -20.50 -18.07
CA SER A 97 -0.89 -21.85 -18.68
C SER A 97 0.47 -22.12 -19.32
N ILE A 98 1.36 -21.14 -19.36
CA ILE A 98 2.66 -21.22 -20.02
C ILE A 98 3.67 -21.87 -19.08
N ALA A 99 4.25 -23.02 -19.50
CA ALA A 99 5.13 -23.82 -18.64
C ALA A 99 6.37 -23.06 -18.15
N GLY A 100 6.98 -22.21 -18.99
CA GLY A 100 8.12 -21.39 -18.61
C GLY A 100 7.79 -20.36 -17.54
N GLU A 101 6.62 -19.74 -17.63
CA GLU A 101 6.13 -18.79 -16.62
C GLU A 101 5.78 -19.50 -15.32
N LYS A 102 5.19 -20.70 -15.39
CA LYS A 102 4.94 -21.50 -14.18
C LYS A 102 6.22 -21.90 -13.47
N ALA A 103 7.30 -22.15 -14.20
CA ALA A 103 8.60 -22.47 -13.62
C ALA A 103 9.26 -21.25 -12.97
N GLU A 104 9.13 -20.07 -13.59
CA GLU A 104 9.67 -18.81 -13.07
C GLU A 104 8.85 -18.25 -11.92
N TYR A 105 7.51 -18.38 -11.99
CA TYR A 105 6.57 -17.87 -10.99
C TYR A 105 5.65 -19.00 -10.48
N PRO A 106 6.19 -19.96 -9.72
CA PRO A 106 5.47 -21.18 -9.39
C PRO A 106 4.22 -20.97 -8.51
N THR A 107 4.14 -19.88 -7.76
CA THR A 107 3.01 -19.59 -6.90
C THR A 107 1.99 -18.62 -7.49
N ALA A 108 2.24 -18.06 -8.67
CA ALA A 108 1.35 -17.10 -9.32
C ALA A 108 -0.06 -17.66 -9.53
N GLY A 109 -1.07 -16.81 -9.46
CA GLY A 109 -2.42 -17.20 -9.84
C GLY A 109 -3.57 -16.72 -8.97
N GLU A 110 -3.33 -16.01 -7.87
CA GLU A 110 -4.38 -15.60 -6.95
C GLU A 110 -4.62 -14.09 -6.88
N SER A 111 -4.23 -13.35 -7.92
CA SER A 111 -4.42 -11.90 -7.98
C SER A 111 -5.89 -11.48 -7.88
N GLU A 112 -6.81 -12.25 -8.45
CA GLU A 112 -8.24 -11.97 -8.36
C GLU A 112 -8.75 -12.10 -6.93
N ALA A 113 -8.34 -13.13 -6.20
CA ALA A 113 -8.70 -13.33 -4.81
C ALA A 113 -8.12 -12.22 -3.92
N PHE A 114 -6.90 -11.81 -4.18
CA PHE A 114 -6.26 -10.69 -3.47
C PHE A 114 -6.99 -9.36 -3.73
N ARG A 115 -7.37 -9.12 -4.98
CA ARG A 115 -8.16 -7.93 -5.37
C ARG A 115 -9.52 -7.90 -4.69
N LYS A 116 -10.19 -9.05 -4.61
CA LYS A 116 -11.46 -9.18 -3.91
C LYS A 116 -11.31 -8.85 -2.42
N TRP A 117 -10.24 -9.31 -1.79
CA TRP A 117 -9.95 -8.98 -0.40
C TRP A 117 -9.73 -7.48 -0.20
N LEU A 118 -8.98 -6.82 -1.10
CA LEU A 118 -8.83 -5.36 -1.06
C LEU A 118 -10.19 -4.67 -1.15
N ALA A 119 -11.03 -5.09 -2.09
CA ALA A 119 -12.33 -4.49 -2.34
C ALA A 119 -13.31 -4.69 -1.17
N ASP A 120 -13.35 -5.89 -0.61
CA ASP A 120 -14.38 -6.29 0.34
C ASP A 120 -13.97 -6.05 1.81
N THR A 121 -12.68 -6.00 2.10
CA THR A 121 -12.16 -5.88 3.47
C THR A 121 -11.39 -4.58 3.70
N VAL A 122 -10.38 -4.32 2.89
CA VAL A 122 -9.47 -3.20 3.13
C VAL A 122 -10.14 -1.85 2.83
N LEU A 123 -10.71 -1.69 1.64
CA LEU A 123 -11.32 -0.41 1.25
C LEU A 123 -12.47 0.01 2.18
N PRO A 124 -13.40 -0.88 2.57
CA PRO A 124 -14.44 -0.50 3.53
C PRO A 124 -13.87 -0.08 4.90
N LEU A 125 -12.85 -0.78 5.40
CA LEU A 125 -12.19 -0.42 6.64
C LEU A 125 -11.58 0.98 6.57
N LEU A 126 -10.87 1.30 5.50
CA LEU A 126 -10.25 2.60 5.32
C LEU A 126 -11.29 3.73 5.23
N ARG A 127 -12.37 3.51 4.47
CA ARG A 127 -13.44 4.49 4.33
C ARG A 127 -14.12 4.79 5.65
N GLU A 128 -14.31 3.79 6.49
CA GLU A 128 -14.96 3.94 7.80
C GLU A 128 -14.04 4.58 8.85
N ARG A 129 -12.76 4.19 8.86
CA ARG A 129 -11.83 4.56 9.93
C ARG A 129 -11.17 5.93 9.74
N TYR A 130 -11.01 6.39 8.51
CA TYR A 130 -10.21 7.58 8.22
C TYR A 130 -11.02 8.63 7.48
N ARG A 131 -10.73 9.91 7.81
CA ARG A 131 -11.34 11.05 7.11
C ARG A 131 -10.72 11.18 5.73
N ASN A 132 -11.35 10.56 4.75
CA ASN A 132 -10.93 10.56 3.35
C ASN A 132 -11.87 11.43 2.52
N ASP A 133 -11.36 11.94 1.40
CA ASP A 133 -12.11 12.78 0.47
C ASP A 133 -12.80 11.98 -0.66
N GLY A 134 -12.80 10.66 -0.55
CA GLY A 134 -13.35 9.75 -1.56
C GLY A 134 -12.36 9.33 -2.64
N THR A 135 -11.22 10.00 -2.74
CA THR A 135 -10.16 9.65 -3.71
C THR A 135 -9.26 8.57 -3.12
N ILE A 136 -9.16 7.44 -3.79
CA ILE A 136 -8.29 6.32 -3.40
C ILE A 136 -7.48 5.88 -4.61
N ILE A 137 -6.16 5.98 -4.50
CA ILE A 137 -5.22 5.64 -5.59
C ILE A 137 -4.51 4.34 -5.23
N LEU A 138 -4.43 3.42 -6.19
CA LEU A 138 -3.64 2.19 -6.07
C LEU A 138 -2.27 2.39 -6.72
N LEU A 139 -1.21 2.11 -5.96
CA LEU A 139 0.18 2.29 -6.36
C LEU A 139 0.95 0.98 -6.25
N GLY A 140 1.72 0.64 -7.27
CA GLY A 140 2.57 -0.55 -7.26
C GLY A 140 3.72 -0.48 -8.24
N GLU A 141 4.79 -1.21 -7.96
CA GLU A 141 6.00 -1.30 -8.76
C GLU A 141 6.28 -2.75 -9.16
N SER A 142 6.82 -2.98 -10.37
CA SER A 142 7.18 -4.30 -10.89
C SER A 142 5.96 -5.23 -10.96
N ALA A 143 5.96 -6.37 -10.28
CA ALA A 143 4.80 -7.27 -10.21
C ALA A 143 3.57 -6.60 -9.58
N ALA A 144 3.78 -5.73 -8.59
CA ALA A 144 2.72 -4.90 -8.05
C ALA A 144 2.20 -3.90 -9.08
N GLY A 145 3.07 -3.37 -9.93
CA GLY A 145 2.68 -2.54 -11.07
C GLY A 145 1.82 -3.30 -12.07
N HIS A 146 2.14 -4.56 -12.34
CA HIS A 146 1.29 -5.45 -13.15
C HIS A 146 -0.11 -5.60 -12.53
N PHE A 147 -0.19 -5.84 -11.22
CA PHE A 147 -1.47 -5.93 -10.51
C PHE A 147 -2.28 -4.63 -10.63
N VAL A 148 -1.63 -3.48 -10.55
CA VAL A 148 -2.29 -2.17 -10.74
C VAL A 148 -2.90 -2.06 -12.14
N VAL A 149 -2.14 -2.41 -13.18
CA VAL A 149 -2.63 -2.38 -14.59
C VAL A 149 -3.78 -3.36 -14.78
N GLU A 150 -3.65 -4.58 -14.29
CA GLU A 150 -4.72 -5.60 -14.38
C GLU A 150 -6.00 -5.13 -13.66
N THR A 151 -5.86 -4.51 -12.49
CA THR A 151 -7.01 -3.98 -11.74
C THR A 151 -7.69 -2.85 -12.51
N TRP A 152 -6.92 -1.96 -13.11
CA TRP A 152 -7.47 -0.90 -13.96
C TRP A 152 -8.24 -1.45 -15.15
N LEU A 153 -7.76 -2.51 -15.78
CA LEU A 153 -8.42 -3.13 -16.93
C LEU A 153 -9.68 -3.91 -16.53
N GLU A 154 -9.65 -4.64 -15.42
CA GLU A 154 -10.73 -5.53 -15.00
C GLU A 154 -11.76 -4.88 -14.08
N ARG A 155 -11.31 -4.00 -13.20
CA ARG A 155 -12.13 -3.33 -12.20
C ARG A 155 -11.79 -1.83 -12.14
N PRO A 156 -12.01 -1.08 -13.26
CA PRO A 156 -11.59 0.32 -13.33
C PRO A 156 -12.26 1.24 -12.32
N ASP A 157 -13.43 0.87 -11.82
CA ASP A 157 -14.22 1.61 -10.83
C ASP A 157 -13.80 1.35 -9.38
N LEU A 158 -12.92 0.38 -9.14
CA LEU A 158 -12.53 -0.02 -7.78
C LEU A 158 -11.72 1.06 -7.07
N PHE A 159 -10.84 1.72 -7.79
CA PHE A 159 -10.04 2.85 -7.30
C PHE A 159 -10.30 4.10 -8.13
N SER A 160 -10.02 5.27 -7.55
CA SER A 160 -10.15 6.55 -8.24
C SER A 160 -9.00 6.79 -9.23
N GLY A 161 -7.84 6.21 -8.97
CA GLY A 161 -6.65 6.34 -9.80
C GLY A 161 -5.73 5.14 -9.65
N TYR A 162 -4.86 4.99 -10.63
CA TYR A 162 -3.95 3.85 -10.74
C TYR A 162 -2.56 4.35 -11.12
N ALA A 163 -1.55 4.02 -10.35
CA ALA A 163 -0.16 4.39 -10.59
C ALA A 163 0.71 3.13 -10.60
N ALA A 164 1.20 2.77 -11.78
CA ALA A 164 2.08 1.62 -11.97
C ALA A 164 3.48 2.11 -12.33
N ILE A 165 4.48 1.67 -11.57
CA ILE A 165 5.88 2.01 -11.81
C ILE A 165 6.58 0.76 -12.31
N SER A 166 7.23 0.87 -13.48
CA SER A 166 7.98 -0.24 -14.10
C SER A 166 7.21 -1.57 -14.05
N PRO A 167 5.94 -1.62 -14.53
CA PRO A 167 5.13 -2.83 -14.40
C PRO A 167 5.71 -3.98 -15.22
N SER A 168 5.55 -5.22 -14.69
CA SER A 168 5.84 -6.44 -15.43
C SER A 168 4.61 -6.77 -16.31
N LEU A 169 4.74 -6.64 -17.61
CA LEU A 169 3.64 -6.81 -18.58
C LEU A 169 3.79 -8.05 -19.45
N GLN A 170 4.57 -9.01 -19.03
CA GLN A 170 4.87 -10.23 -19.80
C GLN A 170 3.76 -11.30 -19.75
N TRP A 171 2.77 -11.12 -18.95
CA TRP A 171 1.60 -11.98 -18.87
C TRP A 171 0.60 -11.71 -20.01
#